data_9010acb64816d62ad1fdb6559aa18c18
#
_entry.id   9010acb64816d62ad1fdb6559aa18c18
#
_cell.length_a   1.000
_cell.length_b   1.000
_cell.length_c   1.000
_cell.angle_alpha   90.00
_cell.angle_beta   90.00
_cell.angle_gamma   90.00
#
_symmetry.space_group_name_H-M   'P 1'
#
loop_
_entity.id
_entity.type
_entity.pdbx_description
1 polymer ?
#
loop_
_entity_poly.entity_id
_entity_poly.type
_entity_poly.pdbx_seq_one_letter_code
_entity_poly.pdbx_strand_id
1 'polypeptide(L)'
;SQAVRVATIGDIDQNLPKYNLGDRQIPIRLQLTEAAREDLSVLESLRVPANNGAQVPLSAIADISFGAGPATVSRQDRSRIASITAELDGITTGAAGQAVQRLPSVQNLPAGVRQVPAGDAEFIQEMLMGFGVAFASGILLMYAVLTLLFKSFAYPITIMAALPLAIGGAFIALVIAGASFSMSALIGVLMLMGIAAKNSILLVDYVIIAEKEGMPRFDAIMDAAHKRARPILMTTFAMGAGMVPIAMGVGADVEFRAPMAIAVLGGLISSTFLSLLYIPAIFTIVDDFAHWTRRRLGKRFESQRQLAHAPAE
;
A
#
# COMPACT_ATOMS: atom_id res chain seq x y z
N SER A 1 47.88 17.77 -7.16
CA SER A 1 46.57 17.25 -6.76
C SER A 1 46.31 15.81 -7.19
N GLN A 2 46.79 15.35 -8.36
CA GLN A 2 46.60 13.97 -8.83
C GLN A 2 47.29 12.96 -7.91
N ALA A 3 48.55 13.20 -7.52
CA ALA A 3 49.30 12.32 -6.63
C ALA A 3 48.57 12.12 -5.26
N VAL A 4 48.03 13.19 -4.68
CA VAL A 4 47.30 13.15 -3.44
C VAL A 4 45.97 12.34 -3.60
N ARG A 5 45.26 12.54 -4.72
CA ARG A 5 44.03 11.79 -5.03
C ARG A 5 44.31 10.30 -5.19
N VAL A 6 45.33 9.93 -5.95
CA VAL A 6 45.72 8.52 -6.16
C VAL A 6 46.15 7.89 -4.84
N ALA A 7 46.89 8.61 -3.99
CA ALA A 7 47.34 8.12 -2.72
C ALA A 7 46.18 7.85 -1.71
N THR A 8 45.15 8.71 -1.72
CA THR A 8 44.04 8.63 -0.72
C THR A 8 42.82 7.85 -1.20
N ILE A 9 42.27 8.23 -2.35
CA ILE A 9 40.99 7.70 -2.85
C ILE A 9 41.21 6.67 -3.96
N GLY A 10 42.36 6.74 -4.65
CA GLY A 10 42.65 5.99 -5.87
C GLY A 10 42.33 6.82 -7.12
N ASP A 11 42.71 6.33 -8.29
CA ASP A 11 42.40 7.01 -9.55
C ASP A 11 40.97 6.66 -10.01
N ILE A 12 40.41 7.44 -10.92
CA ILE A 12 39.09 7.20 -11.51
C ILE A 12 39.13 5.97 -12.40
N ASP A 13 38.04 5.22 -12.45
CA ASP A 13 37.92 3.92 -13.13
C ASP A 13 38.27 3.98 -14.63
N GLN A 14 38.10 5.14 -15.27
CA GLN A 14 38.45 5.35 -16.67
C GLN A 14 39.97 5.35 -16.94
N ASN A 15 40.77 5.75 -15.96
CA ASN A 15 42.24 5.88 -16.08
C ASN A 15 42.98 4.68 -15.49
N LEU A 16 42.27 3.74 -14.86
CA LEU A 16 42.88 2.59 -14.23
C LEU A 16 43.40 1.59 -15.29
N PRO A 17 44.60 1.04 -15.13
CA PRO A 17 45.04 -0.09 -15.91
C PRO A 17 44.13 -1.27 -15.68
N LYS A 18 43.81 -2.00 -16.74
CA LYS A 18 42.90 -3.14 -16.68
C LYS A 18 43.68 -4.45 -16.83
N TYR A 19 43.43 -5.36 -15.94
CA TYR A 19 43.92 -6.74 -16.06
C TYR A 19 42.90 -7.57 -16.84
N ASN A 20 43.36 -8.23 -17.89
CA ASN A 20 42.53 -9.04 -18.78
C ASN A 20 42.51 -10.50 -18.30
N LEU A 21 41.35 -11.00 -17.84
CA LEU A 21 41.13 -12.38 -17.39
C LEU A 21 40.61 -13.29 -18.52
N GLY A 22 40.53 -12.80 -19.78
CA GLY A 22 40.01 -13.52 -20.90
C GLY A 22 38.53 -13.22 -21.19
N ASP A 23 37.67 -13.45 -20.27
CA ASP A 23 36.20 -13.19 -20.36
C ASP A 23 35.80 -11.81 -19.85
N ARG A 24 36.63 -11.20 -19.01
CA ARG A 24 36.40 -9.87 -18.42
C ARG A 24 37.66 -9.10 -18.12
N GLN A 25 37.53 -7.77 -18.10
CA GLN A 25 38.60 -6.85 -17.71
C GLN A 25 38.36 -6.34 -16.29
N ILE A 26 39.37 -6.50 -15.42
CA ILE A 26 39.30 -6.03 -14.03
C ILE A 26 40.17 -4.79 -13.88
N PRO A 27 39.63 -3.66 -13.36
CA PRO A 27 40.44 -2.46 -13.12
C PRO A 27 41.40 -2.69 -11.95
N ILE A 28 42.63 -2.27 -12.09
CA ILE A 28 43.67 -2.34 -11.04
C ILE A 28 43.66 -1.01 -10.31
N ARG A 29 43.23 -1.00 -9.06
CA ARG A 29 43.21 0.22 -8.20
C ARG A 29 44.50 0.27 -7.38
N LEU A 30 45.26 1.34 -7.57
CA LEU A 30 46.42 1.65 -6.73
C LEU A 30 46.04 2.71 -5.70
N GLN A 31 46.27 2.40 -4.42
CA GLN A 31 46.07 3.32 -3.30
C GLN A 31 47.00 2.98 -2.15
N LEU A 32 47.19 3.90 -1.20
CA LEU A 32 47.88 3.59 0.06
C LEU A 32 47.13 2.54 0.87
N THR A 33 47.86 1.78 1.68
CA THR A 33 47.23 0.85 2.64
C THR A 33 46.32 1.59 3.60
N GLU A 34 45.32 0.91 4.17
CA GLU A 34 44.36 1.51 5.07
C GLU A 34 45.01 2.22 6.25
N ALA A 35 45.95 1.55 6.93
CA ALA A 35 46.72 2.13 8.02
C ALA A 35 47.51 3.39 7.62
N ALA A 36 48.06 3.43 6.39
CA ALA A 36 48.79 4.62 5.93
C ALA A 36 47.87 5.77 5.52
N ARG A 37 46.59 5.51 5.24
CA ARG A 37 45.61 6.57 4.94
C ARG A 37 45.01 7.19 6.20
N GLU A 38 45.03 6.49 7.32
CA GLU A 38 44.56 6.97 8.62
C GLU A 38 45.65 7.84 9.33
N ASP A 39 46.91 7.70 8.90
CA ASP A 39 48.00 8.46 9.50
C ASP A 39 48.28 9.77 8.74
N LEU A 40 48.02 10.90 9.41
CA LEU A 40 48.24 12.25 8.86
C LEU A 40 49.69 12.49 8.50
N SER A 41 50.64 11.94 9.23
CA SER A 41 52.08 12.12 9.00
C SER A 41 52.55 11.54 7.65
N VAL A 42 51.90 10.46 7.21
CA VAL A 42 52.16 9.85 5.88
C VAL A 42 51.70 10.78 4.77
N LEU A 43 50.56 11.48 4.96
CA LEU A 43 50.08 12.49 3.99
C LEU A 43 50.95 13.73 3.97
N GLU A 44 51.43 14.19 5.11
CA GLU A 44 52.37 15.35 5.23
C GLU A 44 53.69 15.08 4.49
N SER A 45 54.21 13.87 4.60
CA SER A 45 55.46 13.43 3.98
C SER A 45 55.32 13.02 2.49
N LEU A 46 54.08 12.97 1.98
CA LEU A 46 53.80 12.59 0.59
C LEU A 46 54.51 13.53 -0.38
N ARG A 47 55.39 13.00 -1.26
CA ARG A 47 56.13 13.77 -2.22
C ARG A 47 55.30 14.06 -3.47
N VAL A 48 55.21 15.33 -3.84
CA VAL A 48 54.48 15.83 -4.99
C VAL A 48 55.48 16.43 -5.99
N PRO A 49 55.37 16.11 -7.27
CA PRO A 49 56.26 16.65 -8.29
C PRO A 49 56.03 18.17 -8.49
N ALA A 50 57.07 18.94 -8.42
CA ALA A 50 57.12 20.35 -8.78
C ALA A 50 57.40 20.57 -10.25
N ASN A 51 57.12 21.78 -10.78
CA ASN A 51 57.30 22.10 -12.19
C ASN A 51 58.75 21.97 -12.71
N ASN A 52 59.74 22.00 -11.83
CA ASN A 52 61.14 21.84 -12.13
C ASN A 52 61.64 20.38 -12.03
N GLY A 53 60.76 19.40 -11.90
CA GLY A 53 61.08 17.99 -11.73
C GLY A 53 61.55 17.59 -10.32
N ALA A 54 61.69 18.53 -9.39
CA ALA A 54 62.01 18.22 -7.99
C ALA A 54 60.79 17.64 -7.28
N GLN A 55 61.02 16.77 -6.29
CA GLN A 55 59.98 16.22 -5.42
C GLN A 55 59.95 16.95 -4.10
N VAL A 56 58.83 17.59 -3.78
CA VAL A 56 58.61 18.40 -2.57
C VAL A 56 57.60 17.71 -1.69
N PRO A 57 57.82 17.64 -0.34
CA PRO A 57 56.82 17.09 0.57
C PRO A 57 55.59 18.00 0.62
N LEU A 58 54.41 17.38 0.78
CA LEU A 58 53.14 18.08 0.76
C LEU A 58 53.06 19.16 1.87
N SER A 59 53.62 18.87 3.02
CA SER A 59 53.72 19.83 4.17
C SER A 59 54.48 21.13 3.87
N ALA A 60 55.35 21.14 2.83
CA ALA A 60 56.06 22.37 2.43
C ALA A 60 55.22 23.29 1.52
N ILE A 61 54.12 22.82 0.97
CA ILE A 61 53.27 23.56 0.00
C ILE A 61 51.81 23.66 0.41
N ALA A 62 51.38 22.93 1.48
CA ALA A 62 50.01 22.95 1.98
C ALA A 62 49.97 22.67 3.47
N ASP A 63 49.10 23.37 4.17
CA ASP A 63 48.73 23.07 5.54
C ASP A 63 47.62 22.01 5.56
N ILE A 64 47.88 20.93 6.28
CA ILE A 64 46.94 19.80 6.36
C ILE A 64 46.30 19.85 7.74
N SER A 65 44.99 20.01 7.78
CA SER A 65 44.20 20.05 9.00
C SER A 65 42.90 19.31 8.87
N PHE A 66 42.40 18.80 9.99
CA PHE A 66 41.06 18.21 10.01
C PHE A 66 40.00 19.28 9.89
N GLY A 67 39.12 19.14 8.94
CA GLY A 67 37.99 20.06 8.74
C GLY A 67 36.66 19.29 8.71
N ALA A 68 35.62 19.95 9.20
CA ALA A 68 34.27 19.44 9.08
C ALA A 68 33.74 19.66 7.64
N GLY A 69 33.48 18.59 6.94
CA GLY A 69 32.93 18.67 5.59
C GLY A 69 32.14 17.40 5.23
N PRO A 70 31.15 17.49 4.34
CA PRO A 70 30.43 16.31 3.91
C PRO A 70 31.36 15.39 3.10
N ALA A 71 31.56 14.17 3.56
CA ALA A 71 32.34 13.15 2.85
C ALA A 71 31.72 12.80 1.49
N THR A 72 30.39 12.86 1.41
CA THR A 72 29.60 12.63 0.20
C THR A 72 28.53 13.70 0.06
N VAL A 73 28.27 14.12 -1.17
CA VAL A 73 27.16 15.02 -1.53
C VAL A 73 26.16 14.23 -2.36
N SER A 74 25.09 13.79 -1.70
CA SER A 74 24.00 13.10 -2.37
C SER A 74 23.05 14.08 -3.04
N ARG A 75 22.53 13.71 -4.20
CA ARG A 75 21.52 14.47 -4.94
C ARG A 75 20.40 13.57 -5.38
N GLN A 76 19.19 14.06 -5.19
CA GLN A 76 17.96 13.44 -5.73
C GLN A 76 17.24 14.52 -6.55
N ASP A 77 16.79 14.20 -7.75
CA ASP A 77 16.14 15.13 -8.67
C ASP A 77 16.93 16.45 -8.88
N ARG A 78 18.25 16.34 -9.02
CA ARG A 78 19.21 17.46 -9.17
C ARG A 78 19.35 18.37 -7.95
N SER A 79 18.61 18.17 -6.89
CA SER A 79 18.69 18.92 -5.63
C SER A 79 19.61 18.20 -4.64
N ARG A 80 20.32 18.94 -3.80
CA ARG A 80 21.09 18.34 -2.71
C ARG A 80 20.13 17.76 -1.68
N ILE A 81 20.46 16.56 -1.19
CA ILE A 81 19.73 15.87 -0.13
C ILE A 81 20.64 15.59 1.06
N ALA A 82 20.11 15.79 2.26
CA ALA A 82 20.68 15.30 3.50
C ALA A 82 19.68 14.28 4.09
N SER A 83 20.12 13.04 4.25
CA SER A 83 19.28 11.98 4.83
C SER A 83 19.60 11.84 6.31
N ILE A 84 18.56 11.91 7.12
CA ILE A 84 18.63 11.64 8.57
C ILE A 84 17.90 10.33 8.78
N THR A 85 18.62 9.32 9.21
CA THR A 85 18.08 7.97 9.49
C THR A 85 18.14 7.71 10.99
N ALA A 86 17.13 7.05 11.52
CA ALA A 86 17.08 6.63 12.92
C ALA A 86 16.42 5.24 12.99
N GLU A 87 16.92 4.41 13.88
CA GLU A 87 16.27 3.15 14.23
C GLU A 87 15.16 3.42 15.24
N LEU A 88 14.05 2.70 15.09
CA LEU A 88 12.90 2.85 15.97
C LEU A 88 12.98 1.81 17.09
N ASP A 89 12.91 2.27 18.33
CA ASP A 89 12.83 1.42 19.52
C ASP A 89 11.49 1.64 20.23
N GLY A 90 10.66 0.62 20.27
CA GLY A 90 9.38 0.60 20.98
C GLY A 90 8.28 1.53 20.43
N ILE A 91 8.51 2.23 19.30
CA ILE A 91 7.50 3.08 18.66
C ILE A 91 7.27 2.70 17.19
N THR A 92 6.08 2.99 16.68
CA THR A 92 5.75 2.74 15.28
C THR A 92 6.27 3.87 14.36
N THR A 93 6.55 3.56 13.10
CA THR A 93 6.99 4.54 12.07
C THR A 93 6.02 5.74 11.98
N GLY A 94 4.72 5.49 12.09
CA GLY A 94 3.70 6.53 12.07
C GLY A 94 3.77 7.47 13.27
N ALA A 95 3.97 6.93 14.49
CA ALA A 95 4.13 7.73 15.71
C ALA A 95 5.43 8.54 15.69
N ALA A 96 6.52 7.93 15.22
CA ALA A 96 7.80 8.62 15.04
C ALA A 96 7.68 9.76 14.01
N GLY A 97 7.04 9.51 12.87
CA GLY A 97 6.78 10.54 11.86
C GLY A 97 5.98 11.73 12.40
N GLN A 98 4.93 11.47 13.19
CA GLN A 98 4.17 12.55 13.85
C GLN A 98 5.01 13.32 14.87
N ALA A 99 5.88 12.65 15.62
CA ALA A 99 6.78 13.31 16.57
C ALA A 99 7.77 14.20 15.84
N VAL A 100 8.36 13.75 14.74
CA VAL A 100 9.28 14.52 13.89
C VAL A 100 8.59 15.77 13.33
N GLN A 101 7.34 15.67 12.85
CA GLN A 101 6.58 16.81 12.33
C GLN A 101 6.29 17.90 13.39
N ARG A 102 6.33 17.56 14.68
CA ARG A 102 6.13 18.50 15.77
C ARG A 102 7.40 19.22 16.21
N LEU A 103 8.56 18.82 15.69
CA LEU A 103 9.84 19.46 16.04
C LEU A 103 9.89 20.90 15.49
N PRO A 104 10.30 21.89 16.30
CA PRO A 104 10.40 23.27 15.86
C PRO A 104 11.35 23.46 14.67
N SER A 105 12.41 22.65 14.59
CA SER A 105 13.38 22.65 13.48
C SER A 105 12.77 22.17 12.16
N VAL A 106 11.75 21.32 12.20
CA VAL A 106 11.04 20.82 11.01
C VAL A 106 9.93 21.78 10.59
N GLN A 107 9.29 22.44 11.58
CA GLN A 107 8.24 23.44 11.30
C GLN A 107 8.79 24.74 10.69
N ASN A 108 10.04 25.12 11.06
CA ASN A 108 10.70 26.33 10.61
C ASN A 108 11.92 26.01 9.74
N LEU A 109 11.70 25.34 8.62
CA LEU A 109 12.77 25.06 7.67
C LEU A 109 13.25 26.34 6.97
N PRO A 110 14.58 26.49 6.72
CA PRO A 110 15.12 27.61 5.96
C PRO A 110 14.53 27.67 4.54
N ALA A 111 14.49 28.87 3.95
CA ALA A 111 14.03 29.09 2.60
C ALA A 111 14.82 28.21 1.60
N GLY A 112 14.11 27.46 0.77
CA GLY A 112 14.70 26.53 -0.20
C GLY A 112 14.96 25.11 0.31
N VAL A 113 14.71 24.83 1.60
CA VAL A 113 14.77 23.48 2.18
C VAL A 113 13.35 22.94 2.32
N ARG A 114 13.13 21.73 1.86
CA ARG A 114 11.85 21.02 2.03
C ARG A 114 12.10 19.62 2.60
N GLN A 115 11.22 19.18 3.45
CA GLN A 115 11.20 17.79 3.88
C GLN A 115 10.60 16.92 2.78
N VAL A 116 11.27 15.83 2.49
CA VAL A 116 10.80 14.80 1.56
C VAL A 116 10.79 13.48 2.34
N PRO A 117 9.66 12.76 2.38
CA PRO A 117 9.65 11.41 2.94
C PRO A 117 10.60 10.54 2.10
N ALA A 118 11.38 9.71 2.77
CA ALA A 118 12.32 8.80 2.12
C ALA A 118 12.31 7.44 2.82
N GLY A 119 12.77 6.41 2.14
CA GLY A 119 12.83 5.06 2.67
C GLY A 119 11.45 4.48 2.99
N ASP A 120 11.30 3.87 4.16
CA ASP A 120 10.06 3.18 4.55
C ASP A 120 8.84 4.11 4.58
N ALA A 121 9.01 5.38 4.92
CA ALA A 121 7.90 6.33 4.95
C ALA A 121 7.36 6.64 3.54
N GLU A 122 8.23 6.79 2.55
CA GLU A 122 7.86 6.97 1.13
C GLU A 122 7.17 5.70 0.61
N PHE A 123 7.78 4.54 0.86
CA PHE A 123 7.22 3.24 0.48
C PHE A 123 5.82 3.00 1.05
N ILE A 124 5.60 3.29 2.33
CA ILE A 124 4.29 3.17 2.98
C ILE A 124 3.27 4.12 2.33
N GLN A 125 3.65 5.36 2.03
CA GLN A 125 2.76 6.32 1.39
C GLN A 125 2.38 5.89 -0.03
N GLU A 126 3.33 5.47 -0.85
CA GLU A 126 3.07 4.95 -2.20
C GLU A 126 2.20 3.69 -2.16
N MET A 127 2.50 2.79 -1.23
CA MET A 127 1.73 1.57 -1.02
C MET A 127 0.28 1.89 -0.68
N LEU A 128 0.03 2.77 0.31
CA LEU A 128 -1.32 3.14 0.71
C LEU A 128 -2.11 3.80 -0.43
N MET A 129 -1.45 4.67 -1.20
CA MET A 129 -2.07 5.29 -2.37
C MET A 129 -2.38 4.26 -3.46
N GLY A 130 -1.44 3.36 -3.77
CA GLY A 130 -1.64 2.28 -4.73
C GLY A 130 -2.79 1.35 -4.35
N PHE A 131 -2.84 0.92 -3.07
CA PHE A 131 -3.97 0.13 -2.56
C PHE A 131 -5.28 0.91 -2.55
N GLY A 132 -5.27 2.21 -2.24
CA GLY A 132 -6.45 3.06 -2.32
C GLY A 132 -7.04 3.09 -3.73
N VAL A 133 -6.21 3.25 -4.75
CA VAL A 133 -6.62 3.18 -6.16
C VAL A 133 -7.12 1.78 -6.53
N ALA A 134 -6.44 0.72 -6.06
CA ALA A 134 -6.87 -0.66 -6.29
C ALA A 134 -8.24 -0.96 -5.66
N PHE A 135 -8.47 -0.51 -4.42
CA PHE A 135 -9.79 -0.62 -3.77
C PHE A 135 -10.88 0.13 -4.53
N ALA A 136 -10.63 1.39 -4.89
CA ALA A 136 -11.60 2.21 -5.61
C ALA A 136 -11.95 1.61 -6.97
N SER A 137 -10.95 1.18 -7.73
CA SER A 137 -11.16 0.53 -9.03
C SER A 137 -11.87 -0.82 -8.90
N GLY A 138 -11.50 -1.62 -7.89
CA GLY A 138 -12.15 -2.92 -7.61
C GLY A 138 -13.63 -2.74 -7.25
N ILE A 139 -13.96 -1.77 -6.40
CA ILE A 139 -15.35 -1.42 -6.05
C ILE A 139 -16.12 -0.97 -7.28
N LEU A 140 -15.55 -0.10 -8.10
CA LEU A 140 -16.19 0.42 -9.31
C LEU A 140 -16.44 -0.68 -10.34
N LEU A 141 -15.43 -1.53 -10.60
CA LEU A 141 -15.58 -2.66 -11.52
C LEU A 141 -16.62 -3.66 -11.02
N MET A 142 -16.60 -3.99 -9.73
CA MET A 142 -17.59 -4.88 -9.13
C MET A 142 -19.01 -4.29 -9.26
N TYR A 143 -19.19 -3.00 -8.98
CA TYR A 143 -20.46 -2.32 -9.16
C TYR A 143 -20.93 -2.39 -10.61
N ALA A 144 -20.05 -2.12 -11.58
CA ALA A 144 -20.36 -2.19 -12.99
C ALA A 144 -20.82 -3.60 -13.44
N VAL A 145 -20.04 -4.63 -13.05
CA VAL A 145 -20.38 -6.02 -13.36
C VAL A 145 -21.72 -6.45 -12.75
N LEU A 146 -21.93 -6.12 -11.48
CA LEU A 146 -23.19 -6.43 -10.79
C LEU A 146 -24.38 -5.71 -11.42
N THR A 147 -24.21 -4.45 -11.84
CA THR A 147 -25.24 -3.68 -12.52
C THR A 147 -25.64 -4.32 -13.85
N LEU A 148 -24.66 -4.80 -14.62
CA LEU A 148 -24.90 -5.54 -15.86
C LEU A 148 -25.61 -6.88 -15.62
N LEU A 149 -25.18 -7.62 -14.59
CA LEU A 149 -25.73 -8.93 -14.25
C LEU A 149 -27.18 -8.85 -13.78
N PHE A 150 -27.46 -7.96 -12.83
CA PHE A 150 -28.80 -7.79 -12.24
C PHE A 150 -29.73 -6.85 -13.04
N LYS A 151 -29.21 -6.18 -14.07
CA LYS A 151 -29.93 -5.17 -14.87
C LYS A 151 -30.63 -4.12 -13.98
N SER A 152 -30.01 -3.75 -12.86
CA SER A 152 -30.50 -2.82 -11.86
C SER A 152 -29.36 -2.08 -11.21
N PHE A 153 -29.54 -0.79 -10.91
CA PHE A 153 -28.58 0.02 -10.18
C PHE A 153 -28.71 -0.11 -8.65
N ALA A 154 -29.84 -0.60 -8.17
CA ALA A 154 -30.13 -0.68 -6.74
C ALA A 154 -29.54 -1.94 -6.08
N TYR A 155 -29.71 -3.11 -6.67
CA TYR A 155 -29.24 -4.39 -6.10
C TYR A 155 -27.72 -4.45 -5.86
N PRO A 156 -26.86 -3.91 -6.75
CA PRO A 156 -25.42 -3.84 -6.47
C PRO A 156 -25.07 -3.10 -5.18
N ILE A 157 -25.80 -2.02 -4.86
CA ILE A 157 -25.57 -1.26 -3.63
C ILE A 157 -25.85 -2.12 -2.40
N THR A 158 -26.92 -2.90 -2.42
CA THR A 158 -27.25 -3.85 -1.34
C THR A 158 -26.15 -4.89 -1.16
N ILE A 159 -25.65 -5.45 -2.24
CA ILE A 159 -24.59 -6.47 -2.21
C ILE A 159 -23.28 -5.87 -1.66
N MET A 160 -22.93 -4.68 -2.10
CA MET A 160 -21.69 -4.00 -1.70
C MET A 160 -21.74 -3.48 -0.26
N ALA A 161 -22.91 -3.32 0.33
CA ALA A 161 -23.07 -2.94 1.73
C ALA A 161 -22.44 -3.96 2.72
N ALA A 162 -22.15 -5.19 2.27
CA ALA A 162 -21.41 -6.17 3.05
C ALA A 162 -19.91 -5.86 3.16
N LEU A 163 -19.34 -5.06 2.25
CA LEU A 163 -17.90 -4.80 2.20
C LEU A 163 -17.38 -4.05 3.43
N PRO A 164 -17.97 -2.94 3.87
CA PRO A 164 -17.53 -2.25 5.08
C PRO A 164 -17.54 -3.16 6.32
N LEU A 165 -18.52 -4.05 6.41
CA LEU A 165 -18.65 -5.01 7.51
C LEU A 165 -17.53 -6.06 7.49
N ALA A 166 -17.19 -6.55 6.31
CA ALA A 166 -16.09 -7.49 6.12
C ALA A 166 -14.74 -6.85 6.46
N ILE A 167 -14.51 -5.62 5.99
CA ILE A 167 -13.29 -4.85 6.27
C ILE A 167 -13.17 -4.58 7.79
N GLY A 168 -14.27 -4.17 8.44
CA GLY A 168 -14.30 -3.98 9.89
C GLY A 168 -13.90 -5.25 10.66
N GLY A 169 -14.41 -6.40 10.24
CA GLY A 169 -14.04 -7.70 10.82
C GLY A 169 -12.57 -8.06 10.64
N ALA A 170 -11.98 -7.73 9.49
CA ALA A 170 -10.56 -7.94 9.24
C ALA A 170 -9.70 -7.09 10.18
N PHE A 171 -10.04 -5.81 10.37
CA PHE A 171 -9.33 -4.93 11.30
C PHE A 171 -9.44 -5.40 12.76
N ILE A 172 -10.63 -5.79 13.19
CA ILE A 172 -10.85 -6.31 14.55
C ILE A 172 -9.98 -7.56 14.78
N ALA A 173 -9.93 -8.49 13.82
CA ALA A 173 -9.13 -9.70 13.94
C ALA A 173 -7.63 -9.40 14.01
N LEU A 174 -7.12 -8.45 13.22
CA LEU A 174 -5.72 -8.02 13.28
C LEU A 174 -5.38 -7.42 14.65
N VAL A 175 -6.26 -6.59 15.21
CA VAL A 175 -6.07 -6.00 16.54
C VAL A 175 -6.07 -7.08 17.63
N ILE A 176 -7.01 -8.03 17.59
CA ILE A 176 -7.09 -9.13 18.58
C ILE A 176 -5.85 -10.03 18.50
N ALA A 177 -5.35 -10.29 17.29
CA ALA A 177 -4.16 -11.12 17.09
C ALA A 177 -2.85 -10.36 17.36
N GLY A 178 -2.88 -9.05 17.63
CA GLY A 178 -1.68 -8.23 17.78
C GLY A 178 -0.83 -8.16 16.50
N ALA A 179 -1.44 -8.44 15.34
CA ALA A 179 -0.75 -8.44 14.05
C ALA A 179 -0.66 -7.04 13.48
N SER A 180 0.48 -6.72 12.85
CA SER A 180 0.69 -5.43 12.23
C SER A 180 -0.16 -5.24 10.98
N PHE A 181 -0.59 -4.00 10.73
CA PHE A 181 -1.24 -3.61 9.47
C PHE A 181 -0.19 -3.48 8.37
N SER A 182 0.19 -4.61 7.81
CA SER A 182 1.25 -4.75 6.80
C SER A 182 0.67 -4.77 5.38
N MET A 183 1.56 -4.72 4.38
CA MET A 183 1.20 -4.89 2.97
C MET A 183 0.42 -6.19 2.73
N SER A 184 0.80 -7.28 3.39
CA SER A 184 0.11 -8.56 3.27
C SER A 184 -1.31 -8.53 3.83
N ALA A 185 -1.54 -7.80 4.94
CA ALA A 185 -2.89 -7.59 5.48
C ALA A 185 -3.77 -6.82 4.48
N LEU A 186 -3.23 -5.79 3.81
CA LEU A 186 -3.95 -5.06 2.75
C LEU A 186 -4.34 -5.96 1.57
N ILE A 187 -3.43 -6.85 1.14
CA ILE A 187 -3.74 -7.87 0.13
C ILE A 187 -4.88 -8.77 0.61
N GLY A 188 -4.84 -9.20 1.88
CA GLY A 188 -5.91 -9.99 2.49
C GLY A 188 -7.26 -9.29 2.46
N VAL A 189 -7.31 -8.01 2.80
CA VAL A 189 -8.53 -7.19 2.75
C VAL A 189 -9.04 -7.02 1.31
N LEU A 190 -8.15 -6.83 0.32
CA LEU A 190 -8.52 -6.80 -1.10
C LEU A 190 -9.16 -8.13 -1.55
N MET A 191 -8.54 -9.25 -1.18
CA MET A 191 -9.05 -10.59 -1.50
C MET A 191 -10.40 -10.85 -0.83
N LEU A 192 -10.56 -10.39 0.42
CA LEU A 192 -11.79 -10.50 1.19
C LEU A 192 -12.97 -9.79 0.52
N MET A 193 -12.73 -8.70 -0.20
CA MET A 193 -13.77 -7.96 -0.91
C MET A 193 -14.55 -8.84 -1.90
N GLY A 194 -13.83 -9.64 -2.70
CA GLY A 194 -14.47 -10.59 -3.62
C GLY A 194 -15.21 -11.73 -2.91
N ILE A 195 -14.64 -12.23 -1.80
CA ILE A 195 -15.22 -13.32 -1.02
C ILE A 195 -16.51 -12.86 -0.30
N ALA A 196 -16.50 -11.68 0.30
CA ALA A 196 -17.66 -11.11 0.99
C ALA A 196 -18.81 -10.82 0.01
N ALA A 197 -18.51 -10.27 -1.16
CA ALA A 197 -19.49 -10.00 -2.19
C ALA A 197 -20.20 -11.28 -2.65
N LYS A 198 -19.48 -12.41 -2.78
CA LYS A 198 -20.06 -13.70 -3.17
C LYS A 198 -21.21 -14.13 -2.26
N ASN A 199 -21.04 -14.02 -0.94
CA ASN A 199 -22.07 -14.43 0.02
C ASN A 199 -23.34 -13.58 -0.15
N SER A 200 -23.15 -12.27 -0.34
CA SER A 200 -24.26 -11.34 -0.56
C SER A 200 -24.96 -11.53 -1.89
N ILE A 201 -24.21 -11.84 -2.95
CA ILE A 201 -24.77 -12.16 -4.29
C ILE A 201 -25.70 -13.35 -4.18
N LEU A 202 -25.26 -14.46 -3.54
CA LEU A 202 -26.06 -15.69 -3.41
C LEU A 202 -27.37 -15.46 -2.67
N LEU A 203 -27.38 -14.55 -1.69
CA LEU A 203 -28.59 -14.23 -0.93
C LEU A 203 -29.54 -13.36 -1.75
N VAL A 204 -29.04 -12.26 -2.31
CA VAL A 204 -29.85 -11.28 -3.07
C VAL A 204 -30.41 -11.91 -4.35
N ASP A 205 -29.62 -12.70 -5.05
CA ASP A 205 -30.06 -13.40 -6.27
C ASP A 205 -31.26 -14.32 -5.99
N TYR A 206 -31.20 -15.07 -4.87
CA TYR A 206 -32.31 -15.94 -4.48
C TYR A 206 -33.58 -15.14 -4.16
N VAL A 207 -33.45 -14.02 -3.43
CA VAL A 207 -34.61 -13.16 -3.12
C VAL A 207 -35.28 -12.65 -4.38
N ILE A 208 -34.47 -12.17 -5.35
CA ILE A 208 -34.98 -11.65 -6.63
C ILE A 208 -35.71 -12.75 -7.44
N ILE A 209 -35.21 -13.98 -7.42
CA ILE A 209 -35.85 -15.10 -8.11
C ILE A 209 -37.17 -15.45 -7.44
N ALA A 210 -37.20 -15.56 -6.10
CA ALA A 210 -38.42 -15.88 -5.35
C ALA A 210 -39.49 -14.79 -5.50
N GLU A 211 -39.13 -13.51 -5.53
CA GLU A 211 -40.07 -12.42 -5.80
C GLU A 211 -40.65 -12.50 -7.22
N LYS A 212 -39.85 -12.87 -8.23
CA LYS A 212 -40.30 -13.07 -9.61
C LYS A 212 -41.26 -14.23 -9.75
N GLU A 213 -41.13 -15.25 -8.90
CA GLU A 213 -42.06 -16.42 -8.82
C GLU A 213 -43.35 -16.07 -8.09
N GLY A 214 -43.51 -14.83 -7.60
CA GLY A 214 -44.73 -14.33 -6.97
C GLY A 214 -44.75 -14.45 -5.43
N MET A 215 -43.64 -14.79 -4.81
CA MET A 215 -43.55 -14.83 -3.35
C MET A 215 -43.55 -13.42 -2.74
N PRO A 216 -44.29 -13.19 -1.66
CA PRO A 216 -44.23 -11.89 -0.93
C PRO A 216 -42.80 -11.57 -0.49
N ARG A 217 -42.39 -10.31 -0.59
CA ARG A 217 -41.01 -9.86 -0.30
C ARG A 217 -40.46 -10.38 1.03
N PHE A 218 -41.24 -10.26 2.10
CA PHE A 218 -40.82 -10.72 3.42
C PHE A 218 -40.58 -12.24 3.46
N ASP A 219 -41.46 -13.01 2.87
CA ASP A 219 -41.36 -14.47 2.82
C ASP A 219 -40.19 -14.89 1.92
N ALA A 220 -39.97 -14.21 0.80
CA ALA A 220 -38.83 -14.42 -0.08
C ALA A 220 -37.48 -14.19 0.63
N ILE A 221 -37.38 -13.13 1.45
CA ILE A 221 -36.18 -12.83 2.24
C ILE A 221 -35.96 -13.91 3.32
N MET A 222 -37.00 -14.31 4.04
CA MET A 222 -36.89 -15.33 5.08
C MET A 222 -36.54 -16.70 4.50
N ASP A 223 -37.15 -17.06 3.40
CA ASP A 223 -36.85 -18.32 2.68
C ASP A 223 -35.41 -18.33 2.12
N ALA A 224 -34.96 -17.19 1.56
CA ALA A 224 -33.59 -17.02 1.11
C ALA A 224 -32.58 -17.18 2.26
N ALA A 225 -32.83 -16.51 3.39
CA ALA A 225 -31.97 -16.62 4.56
C ALA A 225 -31.88 -18.07 5.05
N HIS A 226 -33.01 -18.78 5.13
CA HIS A 226 -33.06 -20.16 5.58
C HIS A 226 -32.36 -21.13 4.62
N LYS A 227 -32.65 -21.07 3.32
CA LYS A 227 -32.09 -22.00 2.31
C LYS A 227 -30.64 -21.70 1.98
N ARG A 228 -30.20 -20.43 2.02
CA ARG A 228 -28.83 -20.03 1.67
C ARG A 228 -27.88 -20.00 2.86
N ALA A 229 -28.35 -20.01 4.11
CA ALA A 229 -27.48 -20.04 5.27
C ALA A 229 -26.53 -21.24 5.26
N ARG A 230 -27.01 -22.45 4.98
CA ARG A 230 -26.18 -23.66 4.96
C ARG A 230 -25.08 -23.61 3.91
N PRO A 231 -25.34 -23.32 2.61
CA PRO A 231 -24.28 -23.18 1.59
C PRO A 231 -23.26 -22.09 1.93
N ILE A 232 -23.70 -20.94 2.46
CA ILE A 232 -22.81 -19.83 2.88
C ILE A 232 -21.89 -20.28 4.01
N LEU A 233 -22.43 -20.90 5.06
CA LEU A 233 -21.64 -21.45 6.17
C LEU A 233 -20.65 -22.52 5.70
N MET A 234 -21.05 -23.44 4.86
CA MET A 234 -20.16 -24.48 4.33
C MET A 234 -18.97 -23.88 3.57
N THR A 235 -19.20 -22.87 2.73
CA THR A 235 -18.11 -22.22 1.98
C THR A 235 -17.22 -21.39 2.91
N THR A 236 -17.77 -20.76 3.93
CA THR A 236 -17.01 -20.02 4.95
C THR A 236 -16.11 -20.94 5.75
N PHE A 237 -16.62 -22.05 6.24
CA PHE A 237 -15.81 -23.03 6.97
C PHE A 237 -14.72 -23.66 6.08
N ALA A 238 -15.03 -23.99 4.84
CA ALA A 238 -14.05 -24.56 3.92
C ALA A 238 -12.88 -23.58 3.64
N MET A 239 -13.19 -22.31 3.34
CA MET A 239 -12.18 -21.28 3.12
C MET A 239 -11.42 -20.95 4.40
N GLY A 240 -12.13 -20.84 5.54
CA GLY A 240 -11.54 -20.60 6.84
C GLY A 240 -10.54 -21.70 7.23
N ALA A 241 -10.94 -22.97 7.10
CA ALA A 241 -10.07 -24.10 7.40
C ALA A 241 -8.78 -24.08 6.57
N GLY A 242 -8.85 -23.67 5.30
CA GLY A 242 -7.66 -23.50 4.46
C GLY A 242 -6.73 -22.38 4.91
N MET A 243 -7.25 -21.33 5.57
CA MET A 243 -6.46 -20.19 6.05
C MET A 243 -5.91 -20.38 7.47
N VAL A 244 -6.51 -21.26 8.29
CA VAL A 244 -6.07 -21.49 9.69
C VAL A 244 -4.59 -21.88 9.80
N PRO A 245 -4.05 -22.83 9.03
CA PRO A 245 -2.63 -23.19 9.13
C PRO A 245 -1.70 -21.99 8.87
N ILE A 246 -2.05 -21.15 7.90
CA ILE A 246 -1.28 -19.96 7.54
C ILE A 246 -1.36 -18.91 8.67
N ALA A 247 -2.55 -18.72 9.23
CA ALA A 247 -2.76 -17.79 10.34
C ALA A 247 -2.02 -18.24 11.62
N MET A 248 -1.86 -19.56 11.83
CA MET A 248 -1.10 -20.13 12.95
C MET A 248 0.42 -20.09 12.71
N GLY A 249 0.89 -19.59 11.60
CA GLY A 249 2.30 -19.50 11.32
C GLY A 249 2.94 -20.81 10.87
N VAL A 250 2.18 -21.70 10.25
CA VAL A 250 2.73 -22.96 9.71
C VAL A 250 3.17 -22.72 8.26
N GLY A 251 4.45 -22.90 7.98
CA GLY A 251 5.03 -22.79 6.65
C GLY A 251 6.16 -21.78 6.52
N ALA A 252 6.50 -21.42 5.28
CA ALA A 252 7.51 -20.41 4.98
C ALA A 252 6.90 -19.00 4.99
N ASP A 253 7.72 -17.98 5.26
CA ASP A 253 7.34 -16.55 5.23
C ASP A 253 6.16 -16.21 6.15
N VAL A 254 6.19 -16.71 7.36
CA VAL A 254 5.12 -16.56 8.36
C VAL A 254 4.81 -15.09 8.64
N GLU A 255 5.84 -14.26 8.83
CA GLU A 255 5.69 -12.83 9.11
C GLU A 255 4.93 -12.08 8.02
N PHE A 256 5.07 -12.52 6.77
CA PHE A 256 4.35 -11.94 5.64
C PHE A 256 2.94 -12.51 5.48
N ARG A 257 2.76 -13.82 5.62
CA ARG A 257 1.50 -14.51 5.29
C ARG A 257 0.49 -14.53 6.44
N ALA A 258 0.95 -14.58 7.69
CA ALA A 258 0.03 -14.67 8.82
C ALA A 258 -0.90 -13.46 8.96
N PRO A 259 -0.46 -12.18 8.83
CA PRO A 259 -1.36 -11.04 8.89
C PRO A 259 -2.43 -11.05 7.79
N MET A 260 -2.07 -11.51 6.57
CA MET A 260 -3.02 -11.69 5.46
C MET A 260 -4.10 -12.71 5.83
N ALA A 261 -3.71 -13.88 6.32
CA ALA A 261 -4.64 -14.95 6.68
C ALA A 261 -5.55 -14.54 7.84
N ILE A 262 -5.02 -13.86 8.84
CA ILE A 262 -5.78 -13.32 9.99
C ILE A 262 -6.82 -12.32 9.52
N ALA A 263 -6.45 -11.38 8.63
CA ALA A 263 -7.36 -10.40 8.06
C ALA A 263 -8.51 -11.08 7.28
N VAL A 264 -8.17 -12.08 6.44
CA VAL A 264 -9.16 -12.84 5.68
C VAL A 264 -10.07 -13.63 6.60
N LEU A 265 -9.55 -14.34 7.61
CA LEU A 265 -10.36 -15.10 8.57
C LEU A 265 -11.32 -14.20 9.34
N GLY A 266 -10.83 -13.10 9.89
CA GLY A 266 -11.65 -12.16 10.65
C GLY A 266 -12.77 -11.54 9.82
N GLY A 267 -12.42 -11.09 8.62
CA GLY A 267 -13.40 -10.53 7.70
C GLY A 267 -14.39 -11.57 7.16
N LEU A 268 -13.94 -12.80 6.93
CA LEU A 268 -14.79 -13.90 6.49
C LEU A 268 -15.83 -14.26 7.56
N ILE A 269 -15.42 -14.37 8.81
CA ILE A 269 -16.32 -14.65 9.95
C ILE A 269 -17.32 -13.52 10.09
N SER A 270 -16.82 -12.28 10.19
CA SER A 270 -17.66 -11.09 10.34
C SER A 270 -18.64 -10.93 9.18
N SER A 271 -18.15 -11.02 7.94
CA SER A 271 -19.03 -10.88 6.76
C SER A 271 -20.09 -11.95 6.70
N THR A 272 -19.81 -13.19 7.11
CA THR A 272 -20.77 -14.28 7.06
C THR A 272 -21.90 -14.08 8.06
N PHE A 273 -21.58 -13.76 9.31
CA PHE A 273 -22.61 -13.51 10.33
C PHE A 273 -23.41 -12.23 10.00
N LEU A 274 -22.72 -11.16 9.68
CA LEU A 274 -23.36 -9.88 9.40
C LEU A 274 -24.12 -9.87 8.08
N SER A 275 -23.67 -10.57 7.05
CA SER A 275 -24.42 -10.63 5.79
C SER A 275 -25.74 -11.37 5.94
N LEU A 276 -25.81 -12.46 6.71
CA LEU A 276 -27.07 -13.16 6.96
C LEU A 276 -28.10 -12.33 7.72
N LEU A 277 -27.62 -11.41 8.60
CA LEU A 277 -28.50 -10.54 9.40
C LEU A 277 -28.76 -9.20 8.71
N TYR A 278 -27.74 -8.58 8.15
CA TYR A 278 -27.74 -7.17 7.73
C TYR A 278 -28.19 -6.99 6.28
N ILE A 279 -27.84 -7.93 5.38
CA ILE A 279 -28.24 -7.84 3.97
C ILE A 279 -29.75 -7.90 3.77
N PRO A 280 -30.51 -8.79 4.44
CA PRO A 280 -31.96 -8.75 4.41
C PRO A 280 -32.55 -7.38 4.77
N ALA A 281 -32.01 -6.74 5.83
CA ALA A 281 -32.47 -5.42 6.27
C ALA A 281 -32.12 -4.32 5.25
N ILE A 282 -30.90 -4.32 4.71
CA ILE A 282 -30.50 -3.36 3.67
C ILE A 282 -31.30 -3.58 2.37
N PHE A 283 -31.55 -4.82 2.00
CA PHE A 283 -32.35 -5.12 0.82
C PHE A 283 -33.71 -4.44 0.88
N THR A 284 -34.41 -4.52 2.03
CA THR A 284 -35.71 -3.86 2.19
C THR A 284 -35.61 -2.34 2.05
N ILE A 285 -34.59 -1.71 2.65
CA ILE A 285 -34.40 -0.25 2.59
C ILE A 285 -34.07 0.20 1.17
N VAL A 286 -33.16 -0.51 0.48
CA VAL A 286 -32.74 -0.17 -0.86
C VAL A 286 -33.86 -0.39 -1.87
N ASP A 287 -34.63 -1.45 -1.71
CA ASP A 287 -35.78 -1.74 -2.58
C ASP A 287 -36.90 -0.71 -2.38
N ASP A 288 -37.24 -0.35 -1.14
CA ASP A 288 -38.18 0.74 -0.84
C ASP A 288 -37.72 2.08 -1.45
N PHE A 289 -36.43 2.38 -1.35
CA PHE A 289 -35.85 3.57 -1.98
C PHE A 289 -35.88 3.52 -3.51
N ALA A 290 -35.61 2.37 -4.10
CA ALA A 290 -35.69 2.17 -5.54
C ALA A 290 -37.14 2.33 -6.05
N HIS A 291 -38.11 1.78 -5.33
CA HIS A 291 -39.52 1.97 -5.65
C HIS A 291 -39.99 3.43 -5.49
N TRP A 292 -39.51 4.12 -4.44
CA TRP A 292 -39.81 5.55 -4.22
C TRP A 292 -39.24 6.44 -5.32
N THR A 293 -37.97 6.21 -5.73
CA THR A 293 -37.34 6.95 -6.84
C THR A 293 -38.06 6.68 -8.16
N ARG A 294 -38.43 5.43 -8.42
CA ARG A 294 -39.17 5.05 -9.64
C ARG A 294 -40.55 5.70 -9.71
N ARG A 295 -41.26 5.79 -8.58
CA ARG A 295 -42.54 6.49 -8.49
C ARG A 295 -42.42 8.02 -8.72
N ARG A 296 -41.35 8.64 -8.21
CA ARG A 296 -41.09 10.07 -8.38
C ARG A 296 -40.64 10.41 -9.81
N LEU A 297 -39.76 9.61 -10.40
CA LEU A 297 -39.30 9.81 -11.77
C LEU A 297 -40.39 9.46 -12.78
N GLY A 298 -41.14 8.39 -12.59
CA GLY A 298 -42.27 7.99 -13.44
C GLY A 298 -43.33 9.10 -13.55
N LYS A 299 -43.72 9.72 -12.44
CA LYS A 299 -44.65 10.85 -12.44
C LYS A 299 -44.13 12.08 -13.21
N ARG A 300 -42.82 12.33 -13.23
CA ARG A 300 -42.23 13.42 -14.02
C ARG A 300 -42.24 13.13 -15.52
N PHE A 301 -41.99 11.86 -15.91
CA PHE A 301 -42.01 11.49 -17.34
C PHE A 301 -43.43 11.38 -17.88
N GLU A 302 -44.43 10.98 -17.09
CA GLU A 302 -45.83 11.03 -17.50
C GLU A 302 -46.36 12.44 -17.65
N SER A 303 -45.99 13.35 -16.73
CA SER A 303 -46.37 14.77 -16.86
C SER A 303 -45.77 15.46 -18.08
N GLN A 304 -44.53 15.11 -18.44
CA GLN A 304 -43.91 15.62 -19.68
C GLN A 304 -44.54 15.03 -20.96
N ARG A 305 -44.95 13.77 -20.95
CA ARG A 305 -45.65 13.16 -22.06
C ARG A 305 -47.05 13.80 -22.26
N GLN A 306 -47.75 14.12 -21.19
CA GLN A 306 -49.07 14.80 -21.26
C GLN A 306 -48.93 16.23 -21.79
N LEU A 307 -47.87 16.96 -21.42
CA LEU A 307 -47.58 18.29 -21.96
C LEU A 307 -47.17 18.29 -23.45
N ALA A 308 -46.53 17.20 -23.90
CA ALA A 308 -46.12 17.05 -25.29
C ALA A 308 -47.27 16.61 -26.25
N HIS A 309 -48.41 16.17 -25.71
CA HIS A 309 -49.60 15.73 -26.46
C HIS A 309 -50.82 16.63 -26.23
N ALA A 310 -50.65 17.82 -25.61
CA ALA A 310 -51.72 18.82 -25.58
C ALA A 310 -51.94 19.38 -27.00
N PRO A 311 -53.16 19.27 -27.56
CA PRO A 311 -53.44 19.85 -28.87
C PRO A 311 -53.25 21.36 -28.78
N ALA A 312 -52.47 21.90 -29.72
CA ALA A 312 -52.39 23.35 -29.93
C ALA A 312 -53.76 23.82 -30.45
N GLU A 313 -54.51 24.55 -29.58
CA GLU A 313 -55.67 25.35 -29.99
C GLU A 313 -55.20 26.64 -30.66
#